data_d17429ba5c115f0b1986536fc113edd7
#
_entry.id   d17429ba5c115f0b1986536fc113edd7
#
_cell.length_a   1.000
_cell.length_b   1.000
_cell.length_c   1.000
_cell.angle_alpha   90.00
_cell.angle_beta   90.00
_cell.angle_gamma   90.00
#
_symmetry.space_group_name_H-M   'P 1'
#
loop_
_entity.id
_entity.type
_entity.pdbx_description
1 polymer ?
#
loop_
_entity_poly.entity_id
_entity_poly.type
_entity_poly.pdbx_seq_one_letter_code
_entity_poly.pdbx_strand_id
1 'polypeptide(L)'
;PAALSPFGLDKPVTTITVKTATLEDTLSIGDTGPLSSTLYVLRKSDDALLLTDMAPKDFVNKSLMTFRRKDILHLAQGEVGRLRLTYPTTEIVLYRVSDKPKPKWKIRYPLDAEADVNEVRMLLFRLEDLKAMGIVDPGPGRDALAKRLTQAKVKITLHTADGDQTVKLYQPDPSSGEAIAETTPDAPLYRINPVFVKDFTKELFNLQDKRLLGVDSTDIAMLTVKTR
;
A
#
# COMPACT_ATOMS: atom_id res chain seq x y z
N PRO A 1 42.13 -28.57 -0.91
CA PRO A 1 40.75 -28.02 -1.00
C PRO A 1 39.89 -29.13 -1.63
N ALA A 2 38.77 -29.48 -0.97
CA ALA A 2 37.79 -30.36 -1.53
C ALA A 2 37.32 -29.77 -2.86
N ALA A 3 37.13 -30.64 -3.90
CA ALA A 3 36.59 -30.19 -5.16
C ALA A 3 35.19 -29.58 -4.89
N LEU A 4 35.02 -28.30 -5.15
CA LEU A 4 33.75 -27.60 -4.87
C LEU A 4 32.70 -27.89 -5.94
N SER A 5 33.12 -28.40 -7.09
CA SER A 5 32.27 -28.76 -8.23
C SER A 5 31.11 -29.73 -7.91
N PRO A 6 31.29 -30.81 -7.09
CA PRO A 6 30.19 -31.71 -6.73
C PRO A 6 29.07 -31.05 -5.90
N PHE A 7 29.32 -29.88 -5.36
CA PHE A 7 28.38 -29.11 -4.51
C PHE A 7 27.82 -27.88 -5.21
N GLY A 8 28.15 -27.67 -6.51
CA GLY A 8 27.77 -26.47 -7.25
C GLY A 8 28.43 -25.18 -6.74
N LEU A 9 29.54 -25.27 -6.02
CA LEU A 9 30.21 -24.16 -5.35
C LEU A 9 31.41 -23.63 -6.12
N ASP A 10 31.80 -24.24 -7.23
CA ASP A 10 32.76 -23.72 -8.21
C ASP A 10 32.14 -22.56 -9.03
N LYS A 11 30.81 -22.60 -9.24
CA LYS A 11 30.00 -21.54 -9.83
C LYS A 11 28.73 -21.36 -9.00
N PRO A 12 28.82 -20.72 -7.84
CA PRO A 12 27.69 -20.62 -6.93
C PRO A 12 26.51 -19.89 -7.58
N VAL A 13 25.30 -20.37 -7.36
CA VAL A 13 24.05 -19.77 -7.87
C VAL A 13 23.89 -18.36 -7.33
N THR A 14 24.31 -18.13 -6.09
CA THR A 14 24.20 -16.84 -5.42
C THR A 14 25.31 -16.71 -4.37
N THR A 15 25.78 -15.50 -4.18
CA THR A 15 26.70 -15.14 -3.10
C THR A 15 26.05 -14.07 -2.22
N ILE A 16 26.09 -14.28 -0.92
CA ILE A 16 25.56 -13.34 0.09
C ILE A 16 26.76 -12.81 0.88
N THR A 17 27.00 -11.51 0.84
CA THR A 17 28.00 -10.87 1.71
C THR A 17 27.30 -10.09 2.80
N VAL A 18 27.63 -10.39 4.05
CA VAL A 18 27.16 -9.67 5.24
C VAL A 18 28.31 -8.84 5.78
N LYS A 19 28.07 -7.53 5.91
CA LYS A 19 29.05 -6.59 6.46
C LYS A 19 28.46 -5.83 7.64
N THR A 20 29.17 -5.87 8.74
CA THR A 20 28.89 -5.07 9.94
C THR A 20 30.08 -4.16 10.23
N ALA A 21 30.05 -3.37 11.29
CA ALA A 21 31.19 -2.54 11.69
C ALA A 21 32.43 -3.36 12.06
N THR A 22 32.26 -4.63 12.47
CA THR A 22 33.35 -5.49 13.01
C THR A 22 33.52 -6.80 12.29
N LEU A 23 32.61 -7.17 11.40
CA LEU A 23 32.60 -8.46 10.70
C LEU A 23 32.23 -8.28 9.24
N GLU A 24 32.96 -8.95 8.36
CA GLU A 24 32.57 -9.17 6.97
C GLU A 24 32.70 -10.65 6.66
N ASP A 25 31.61 -11.29 6.24
CA ASP A 25 31.61 -12.68 5.84
C ASP A 25 30.80 -12.89 4.57
N THR A 26 31.13 -13.94 3.83
CA THR A 26 30.52 -14.27 2.55
C THR A 26 30.07 -15.73 2.54
N LEU A 27 28.83 -15.96 2.18
CA LEU A 27 28.22 -17.27 1.97
C LEU A 27 28.02 -17.49 0.47
N SER A 28 28.59 -18.52 -0.07
CA SER A 28 28.33 -18.98 -1.45
C SER A 28 27.32 -20.12 -1.42
N ILE A 29 26.21 -19.98 -2.15
CA ILE A 29 25.12 -20.95 -2.20
C ILE A 29 25.29 -21.83 -3.44
N GLY A 30 25.43 -23.12 -3.22
CA GLY A 30 25.59 -24.15 -4.24
C GLY A 30 24.28 -24.89 -4.55
N ASP A 31 24.44 -26.15 -4.91
CA ASP A 31 23.33 -27.03 -5.31
C ASP A 31 22.52 -27.54 -4.12
N THR A 32 21.39 -28.18 -4.45
CA THR A 32 20.55 -28.87 -3.47
C THR A 32 21.32 -30.05 -2.87
N GLY A 33 21.23 -30.19 -1.56
CA GLY A 33 21.87 -31.27 -0.84
C GLY A 33 21.12 -32.60 -1.01
N PRO A 34 21.59 -33.65 -0.32
CA PRO A 34 21.02 -35.02 -0.43
C PRO A 34 19.57 -35.10 0.04
N LEU A 35 19.14 -34.21 0.92
CA LEU A 35 17.73 -34.04 1.26
C LEU A 35 17.19 -32.86 0.42
N SER A 36 16.03 -33.06 -0.21
CA SER A 36 15.41 -32.06 -1.10
C SER A 36 15.14 -30.72 -0.44
N SER A 37 15.11 -30.66 0.89
CA SER A 37 14.97 -29.44 1.69
C SER A 37 16.28 -28.80 2.13
N THR A 38 17.45 -29.26 1.62
CA THR A 38 18.77 -28.78 2.05
C THR A 38 19.57 -28.18 0.90
N LEU A 39 20.55 -27.32 1.24
CA LEU A 39 21.48 -26.66 0.31
C LEU A 39 22.90 -26.80 0.81
N TYR A 40 23.86 -26.93 -0.13
CA TYR A 40 25.27 -26.75 0.15
C TYR A 40 25.62 -25.26 0.19
N VAL A 41 26.32 -24.86 1.23
CA VAL A 41 26.78 -23.47 1.44
C VAL A 41 28.25 -23.49 1.84
N LEU A 42 29.06 -22.67 1.17
CA LEU A 42 30.45 -22.42 1.58
C LEU A 42 30.49 -21.10 2.34
N ARG A 43 30.96 -21.14 3.58
CA ARG A 43 31.26 -19.95 4.37
C ARG A 43 32.72 -19.56 4.17
N LYS A 44 32.96 -18.34 3.71
CA LYS A 44 34.29 -17.91 3.28
C LYS A 44 35.23 -17.59 4.44
N SER A 45 34.73 -17.20 5.61
CA SER A 45 35.52 -16.82 6.76
C SER A 45 36.41 -17.97 7.29
N ASP A 46 35.99 -19.20 7.13
CA ASP A 46 36.70 -20.40 7.62
C ASP A 46 36.73 -21.54 6.59
N ASP A 47 36.35 -21.26 5.34
CA ASP A 47 36.22 -22.24 4.24
C ASP A 47 35.35 -23.46 4.59
N ALA A 48 34.38 -23.28 5.50
CA ALA A 48 33.52 -24.35 5.93
C ALA A 48 32.44 -24.69 4.90
N LEU A 49 32.41 -25.95 4.46
CA LEU A 49 31.31 -26.50 3.67
C LEU A 49 30.19 -26.91 4.63
N LEU A 50 29.04 -26.28 4.50
CA LEU A 50 27.88 -26.46 5.36
C LEU A 50 26.71 -27.04 4.56
N LEU A 51 25.87 -27.79 5.24
CA LEU A 51 24.56 -28.18 4.75
C LEU A 51 23.50 -27.44 5.57
N THR A 52 22.65 -26.68 4.90
CA THR A 52 21.60 -25.88 5.53
C THR A 52 20.24 -26.18 4.92
N ASP A 53 19.17 -25.66 5.48
CA ASP A 53 17.84 -25.71 4.89
C ASP A 53 17.73 -24.83 3.62
N MET A 54 16.58 -24.87 2.93
CA MET A 54 16.34 -24.10 1.70
C MET A 54 16.12 -22.60 1.93
N ALA A 55 15.96 -22.14 3.18
CA ALA A 55 15.61 -20.75 3.48
C ALA A 55 16.57 -19.71 2.89
N PRO A 56 17.91 -19.89 2.85
CA PRO A 56 18.80 -18.95 2.21
C PRO A 56 18.52 -18.73 0.72
N LYS A 57 18.19 -19.79 -0.03
CA LYS A 57 17.88 -19.73 -1.47
C LYS A 57 16.58 -18.98 -1.72
N ASP A 58 15.55 -19.25 -0.94
CA ASP A 58 14.25 -18.58 -1.03
C ASP A 58 14.37 -17.10 -0.65
N PHE A 59 15.25 -16.77 0.29
CA PHE A 59 15.48 -15.40 0.70
C PHE A 59 16.20 -14.57 -0.37
N VAL A 60 17.22 -15.12 -1.03
CA VAL A 60 18.03 -14.35 -2.01
C VAL A 60 17.43 -14.30 -3.41
N ASN A 61 16.55 -15.22 -3.75
CA ASN A 61 15.83 -15.22 -5.03
C ASN A 61 14.67 -14.20 -5.08
N LYS A 62 14.52 -13.37 -4.04
CA LYS A 62 13.50 -12.34 -4.01
C LYS A 62 13.83 -11.21 -4.99
N SER A 63 12.83 -10.73 -5.69
CA SER A 63 12.97 -9.57 -6.57
C SER A 63 13.28 -8.30 -5.76
N LEU A 64 13.92 -7.32 -6.39
CA LEU A 64 14.13 -6.00 -5.78
C LEU A 64 12.84 -5.40 -5.22
N MET A 65 11.71 -5.62 -5.89
CA MET A 65 10.39 -5.17 -5.46
C MET A 65 9.97 -5.74 -4.09
N THR A 66 10.47 -6.91 -3.71
CA THR A 66 10.18 -7.51 -2.40
C THR A 66 10.78 -6.71 -1.25
N PHE A 67 11.95 -6.09 -1.48
CA PHE A 67 12.69 -5.30 -0.48
C PHE A 67 12.30 -3.82 -0.49
N ARG A 68 11.59 -3.35 -1.49
CA ARG A 68 11.16 -1.96 -1.57
C ARG A 68 9.96 -1.70 -0.67
N ARG A 69 9.92 -0.51 -0.10
CA ARG A 69 8.74 -0.01 0.61
C ARG A 69 7.59 0.14 -0.38
N LYS A 70 6.44 -0.44 -0.05
CA LYS A 70 5.25 -0.47 -0.90
C LYS A 70 4.19 0.52 -0.48
N ASP A 71 4.32 1.11 0.71
CA ASP A 71 3.39 2.13 1.20
C ASP A 71 3.49 3.38 0.34
N ILE A 72 2.38 3.84 -0.19
CA ILE A 72 2.28 5.03 -1.05
C ILE A 72 2.05 6.28 -0.20
N LEU A 73 1.29 6.14 0.86
CA LEU A 73 1.00 7.19 1.84
C LEU A 73 1.46 6.77 3.23
N HIS A 74 1.76 7.75 4.07
CA HIS A 74 2.09 7.55 5.47
C HIS A 74 0.95 8.11 6.30
N LEU A 75 0.06 7.24 6.73
CA LEU A 75 -1.16 7.61 7.42
C LEU A 75 -1.22 6.97 8.79
N ALA A 76 -1.48 7.79 9.81
CA ALA A 76 -2.17 7.37 11.02
C ALA A 76 -3.61 7.93 10.94
N GLN A 77 -4.61 7.07 10.92
CA GLN A 77 -6.02 7.47 10.73
C GLN A 77 -6.49 8.53 11.72
N GLY A 78 -5.97 8.50 12.96
CA GLY A 78 -6.24 9.47 14.01
C GLY A 78 -5.74 10.89 13.72
N GLU A 79 -4.81 11.07 12.81
CA GLU A 79 -4.17 12.36 12.50
C GLU A 79 -4.86 13.12 11.37
N VAL A 80 -5.75 12.47 10.61
CA VAL A 80 -6.43 13.09 9.49
C VAL A 80 -7.55 14.01 10.00
N GLY A 81 -7.38 15.32 9.85
CA GLY A 81 -8.38 16.33 10.19
C GLY A 81 -9.34 16.66 9.04
N ARG A 82 -8.89 16.53 7.79
CA ARG A 82 -9.70 16.79 6.58
C ARG A 82 -9.35 15.81 5.47
N LEU A 83 -10.36 15.35 4.77
CA LEU A 83 -10.27 14.52 3.58
C LEU A 83 -10.96 15.24 2.42
N ARG A 84 -10.25 15.44 1.31
CA ARG A 84 -10.80 15.99 0.07
C ARG A 84 -10.69 14.97 -1.03
N LEU A 85 -11.80 14.68 -1.67
CA LEU A 85 -11.91 13.84 -2.87
C LEU A 85 -12.26 14.75 -4.04
N THR A 86 -11.34 14.97 -4.96
CA THR A 86 -11.56 15.78 -6.16
C THR A 86 -11.72 14.88 -7.37
N TYR A 87 -12.86 14.95 -8.00
CA TYR A 87 -13.20 14.24 -9.23
C TYR A 87 -13.11 15.18 -10.44
N PRO A 88 -13.21 14.69 -11.69
CA PRO A 88 -13.14 15.53 -12.88
C PRO A 88 -14.17 16.67 -12.93
N THR A 89 -15.36 16.46 -12.36
CA THR A 89 -16.49 17.39 -12.45
C THR A 89 -16.99 17.89 -11.10
N THR A 90 -16.53 17.34 -9.99
CA THR A 90 -17.01 17.69 -8.65
C THR A 90 -15.95 17.41 -7.60
N GLU A 91 -16.19 17.86 -6.37
CA GLU A 91 -15.37 17.47 -5.23
C GLU A 91 -16.26 17.20 -4.01
N ILE A 92 -15.71 16.42 -3.06
CA ILE A 92 -16.32 16.20 -1.75
C ILE A 92 -15.27 16.55 -0.70
N VAL A 93 -15.64 17.39 0.25
CA VAL A 93 -14.74 17.76 1.36
C VAL A 93 -15.38 17.34 2.67
N LEU A 94 -14.65 16.49 3.39
CA LEU A 94 -15.02 16.03 4.71
C LEU A 94 -14.03 16.59 5.74
N TYR A 95 -14.52 16.93 6.91
CA TYR A 95 -13.68 17.35 8.01
C TYR A 95 -14.10 16.72 9.32
N ARG A 96 -13.13 16.49 10.18
CA ARG A 96 -13.33 15.94 11.51
C ARG A 96 -13.76 17.05 12.46
N VAL A 97 -14.87 16.83 13.15
CA VAL A 97 -15.42 17.83 14.11
C VAL A 97 -14.97 17.54 15.52
N SER A 98 -14.93 16.24 15.90
CA SER A 98 -14.61 15.79 17.25
C SER A 98 -14.10 14.36 17.24
N ASP A 99 -13.28 14.02 18.23
CA ASP A 99 -12.78 12.66 18.49
C ASP A 99 -13.47 12.00 19.69
N LYS A 100 -14.11 12.77 20.55
CA LYS A 100 -14.70 12.29 21.81
C LYS A 100 -16.19 12.61 21.87
N PRO A 101 -17.01 11.70 22.42
CA PRO A 101 -16.69 10.33 22.84
C PRO A 101 -16.44 9.37 21.67
N LYS A 102 -16.85 9.73 20.45
CA LYS A 102 -16.63 8.98 19.18
C LYS A 102 -16.26 9.98 18.09
N PRO A 103 -15.44 9.59 17.10
CA PRO A 103 -15.13 10.46 15.96
C PRO A 103 -16.40 10.93 15.28
N LYS A 104 -16.48 12.23 14.98
CA LYS A 104 -17.56 12.83 14.21
C LYS A 104 -16.98 13.49 12.97
N TRP A 105 -17.62 13.27 11.84
CA TRP A 105 -17.25 13.83 10.55
C TRP A 105 -18.42 14.54 9.92
N LYS A 106 -18.13 15.63 9.21
CA LYS A 106 -19.11 16.38 8.42
C LYS A 106 -18.64 16.55 6.99
N ILE A 107 -19.58 16.59 6.08
CA ILE A 107 -19.38 17.03 4.72
C ILE A 107 -19.46 18.55 4.74
N ARG A 108 -18.48 19.25 4.15
CA ARG A 108 -18.46 20.70 4.00
C ARG A 108 -18.83 21.14 2.60
N TYR A 109 -18.52 20.33 1.60
CA TYR A 109 -18.80 20.62 0.20
C TYR A 109 -19.17 19.29 -0.49
N PRO A 110 -20.14 19.29 -1.41
CA PRO A 110 -20.87 20.41 -2.01
C PRO A 110 -22.02 20.96 -1.15
N LEU A 111 -22.32 20.35 -0.02
CA LEU A 111 -23.34 20.79 0.93
C LEU A 111 -22.87 20.53 2.36
N ASP A 112 -23.45 21.23 3.33
CA ASP A 112 -23.18 20.97 4.76
C ASP A 112 -24.12 19.87 5.26
N ALA A 113 -23.53 18.72 5.68
CA ALA A 113 -24.28 17.58 6.19
C ALA A 113 -23.42 16.73 7.15
N GLU A 114 -24.08 15.93 7.99
CA GLU A 114 -23.40 14.90 8.76
C GLU A 114 -22.88 13.81 7.81
N ALA A 115 -21.64 13.38 8.05
CA ALA A 115 -21.02 12.29 7.29
C ALA A 115 -21.26 10.94 7.97
N ASP A 116 -21.37 9.89 7.17
CA ASP A 116 -21.34 8.52 7.68
C ASP A 116 -19.93 8.20 8.17
N VAL A 117 -19.78 8.13 9.49
CA VAL A 117 -18.48 7.89 10.15
C VAL A 117 -17.86 6.55 9.75
N ASN A 118 -18.69 5.53 9.48
CA ASN A 118 -18.21 4.22 9.08
C ASN A 118 -17.65 4.26 7.65
N GLU A 119 -18.32 4.96 6.73
CA GLU A 119 -17.82 5.14 5.36
C GLU A 119 -16.52 5.95 5.35
N VAL A 120 -16.43 7.02 6.12
CA VAL A 120 -15.18 7.81 6.23
C VAL A 120 -14.05 6.96 6.82
N ARG A 121 -14.32 6.19 7.88
CA ARG A 121 -13.34 5.28 8.47
C ARG A 121 -12.87 4.23 7.47
N MET A 122 -13.80 3.68 6.67
CA MET A 122 -13.46 2.71 5.63
C MET A 122 -12.56 3.33 4.55
N LEU A 123 -12.83 4.57 4.13
CA LEU A 123 -11.96 5.28 3.18
C LEU A 123 -10.54 5.50 3.75
N LEU A 124 -10.43 5.93 5.00
CA LEU A 124 -9.12 6.11 5.64
C LEU A 124 -8.36 4.78 5.76
N PHE A 125 -9.04 3.71 6.13
CA PHE A 125 -8.46 2.36 6.16
C PHE A 125 -7.97 1.91 4.77
N ARG A 126 -8.77 2.15 3.72
CA ARG A 126 -8.37 1.85 2.33
C ARG A 126 -7.16 2.68 1.88
N LEU A 127 -7.01 3.92 2.34
CA LEU A 127 -5.83 4.74 2.04
C LEU A 127 -4.58 4.22 2.75
N GLU A 128 -4.71 3.76 3.97
CA GLU A 128 -3.61 3.11 4.70
C GLU A 128 -3.17 1.79 4.03
N ASP A 129 -4.13 1.04 3.48
CA ASP A 129 -3.88 -0.21 2.75
C ASP A 129 -3.49 0.00 1.28
N LEU A 130 -3.39 1.25 0.81
CA LEU A 130 -3.00 1.56 -0.57
C LEU A 130 -1.51 1.29 -0.78
N LYS A 131 -1.22 0.11 -1.34
CA LYS A 131 0.16 -0.37 -1.56
C LYS A 131 0.48 -0.53 -3.04
N ALA A 132 1.74 -0.29 -3.36
CA ALA A 132 2.28 -0.52 -4.68
C ALA A 132 2.41 -2.01 -4.99
N MET A 133 1.84 -2.47 -6.09
CA MET A 133 2.09 -3.78 -6.71
C MET A 133 3.32 -3.73 -7.61
N GLY A 134 3.64 -2.55 -8.16
CA GLY A 134 4.82 -2.26 -8.97
C GLY A 134 5.21 -0.80 -8.80
N ILE A 135 6.49 -0.50 -8.99
CA ILE A 135 7.04 0.84 -8.87
C ILE A 135 7.77 1.15 -10.18
N VAL A 136 7.42 2.27 -10.79
CA VAL A 136 8.06 2.79 -12.01
C VAL A 136 8.87 4.01 -11.60
N ASP A 137 10.18 3.79 -11.47
CA ASP A 137 11.11 4.82 -11.05
C ASP A 137 11.27 5.94 -12.09
N PRO A 138 11.73 7.14 -11.67
CA PRO A 138 12.05 8.24 -12.58
C PRO A 138 12.94 7.79 -13.73
N GLY A 139 12.61 8.20 -14.95
CA GLY A 139 13.32 7.85 -16.17
C GLY A 139 12.38 7.62 -17.36
N PRO A 140 12.91 7.20 -18.52
CA PRO A 140 12.14 7.09 -19.76
C PRO A 140 10.86 6.24 -19.67
N GLY A 141 10.89 5.17 -18.88
CA GLY A 141 9.72 4.31 -18.66
C GLY A 141 8.60 5.01 -17.89
N ARG A 142 8.97 5.79 -16.85
CA ARG A 142 8.02 6.63 -16.10
C ARG A 142 7.43 7.71 -16.99
N ASP A 143 8.27 8.37 -17.81
CA ASP A 143 7.82 9.46 -18.68
C ASP A 143 6.86 8.97 -19.76
N ALA A 144 7.13 7.80 -20.34
CA ALA A 144 6.23 7.16 -21.28
C ALA A 144 4.87 6.80 -20.65
N LEU A 145 4.88 6.30 -19.40
CA LEU A 145 3.67 6.00 -18.65
C LEU A 145 2.92 7.29 -18.28
N ALA A 146 3.63 8.32 -17.81
CA ALA A 146 3.05 9.61 -17.41
C ALA A 146 2.29 10.29 -18.56
N LYS A 147 2.78 10.19 -19.81
CA LYS A 147 2.09 10.71 -21.00
C LYS A 147 0.73 10.08 -21.26
N ARG A 148 0.48 8.88 -20.75
CA ARG A 148 -0.81 8.18 -20.85
C ARG A 148 -1.80 8.60 -19.73
N LEU A 149 -1.30 9.28 -18.69
CA LEU A 149 -2.11 9.70 -17.54
C LEU A 149 -2.75 11.06 -17.80
N THR A 150 -3.82 11.08 -18.60
CA THR A 150 -4.46 12.34 -19.03
C THR A 150 -5.29 12.97 -17.92
N GLN A 151 -6.17 12.20 -17.29
CA GLN A 151 -7.08 12.69 -16.25
C GLN A 151 -7.18 11.70 -15.09
N ALA A 152 -6.92 12.17 -13.88
CA ALA A 152 -7.14 11.36 -12.68
C ALA A 152 -8.63 11.07 -12.49
N LYS A 153 -8.95 9.84 -12.14
CA LYS A 153 -10.32 9.46 -11.74
C LYS A 153 -10.70 10.10 -10.40
N VAL A 154 -9.73 10.20 -9.50
CA VAL A 154 -9.86 10.91 -8.24
C VAL A 154 -8.48 11.42 -7.79
N LYS A 155 -8.46 12.64 -7.27
CA LYS A 155 -7.35 13.20 -6.48
C LYS A 155 -7.80 13.23 -5.02
N ILE A 156 -7.05 12.58 -4.17
CA ILE A 156 -7.30 12.48 -2.73
C ILE A 156 -6.28 13.34 -2.02
N THR A 157 -6.73 14.29 -1.20
CA THR A 157 -5.86 15.12 -0.38
C THR A 157 -6.26 14.95 1.08
N LEU A 158 -5.27 14.62 1.90
CA LEU A 158 -5.38 14.44 3.33
C LEU A 158 -4.65 15.58 4.02
N HIS A 159 -5.33 16.24 4.94
CA HIS A 159 -4.72 17.24 5.81
C HIS A 159 -4.48 16.61 7.18
N THR A 160 -3.23 16.55 7.57
CA THR A 160 -2.77 16.04 8.87
C THR A 160 -2.02 17.15 9.62
N ALA A 161 -1.66 16.91 10.87
CA ALA A 161 -0.84 17.82 11.65
C ALA A 161 0.55 18.05 11.03
N ASP A 162 1.08 17.03 10.35
CA ASP A 162 2.40 17.06 9.70
C ASP A 162 2.37 17.66 8.29
N GLY A 163 1.19 18.05 7.80
CA GLY A 163 1.00 18.66 6.49
C GLY A 163 0.07 17.86 5.56
N ASP A 164 0.03 18.30 4.31
CA ASP A 164 -0.85 17.71 3.30
C ASP A 164 -0.19 16.54 2.57
N GLN A 165 -0.90 15.43 2.49
CA GLN A 165 -0.53 14.32 1.62
C GLN A 165 -1.54 14.21 0.49
N THR A 166 -1.03 14.04 -0.73
CA THR A 166 -1.89 13.94 -1.93
C THR A 166 -1.55 12.70 -2.73
N VAL A 167 -2.57 12.00 -3.20
CA VAL A 167 -2.43 10.93 -4.20
C VAL A 167 -3.48 11.10 -5.28
N LYS A 168 -3.08 10.96 -6.54
CA LYS A 168 -3.95 10.91 -7.70
C LYS A 168 -4.04 9.47 -8.18
N LEU A 169 -5.25 8.99 -8.43
CA LEU A 169 -5.50 7.66 -8.95
C LEU A 169 -5.97 7.76 -10.40
N TYR A 170 -5.30 7.01 -11.27
CA TYR A 170 -5.58 6.95 -12.69
C TYR A 170 -5.97 5.53 -13.09
N GLN A 171 -6.82 5.45 -14.10
CA GLN A 171 -7.13 4.21 -14.81
C GLN A 171 -7.11 4.51 -16.30
N PRO A 172 -5.91 4.50 -16.91
CA PRO A 172 -5.74 4.97 -18.30
C PRO A 172 -6.52 4.13 -19.29
N ASP A 173 -6.62 2.84 -19.04
CA ASP A 173 -7.43 1.90 -19.82
C ASP A 173 -8.16 0.93 -18.87
N PRO A 174 -9.47 1.12 -18.66
CA PRO A 174 -10.25 0.25 -17.80
C PRO A 174 -10.28 -1.22 -18.25
N SER A 175 -10.13 -1.49 -19.53
CA SER A 175 -10.16 -2.85 -20.07
C SER A 175 -8.87 -3.64 -19.78
N SER A 176 -7.75 -2.95 -19.61
CA SER A 176 -6.46 -3.58 -19.27
C SER A 176 -6.33 -3.95 -17.80
N GLY A 177 -7.23 -3.47 -16.93
CA GLY A 177 -7.10 -3.62 -15.49
C GLY A 177 -5.92 -2.84 -14.88
N GLU A 178 -5.28 -1.93 -15.65
CA GLU A 178 -4.17 -1.12 -15.17
C GLU A 178 -4.69 0.07 -14.34
N ALA A 179 -4.16 0.24 -13.13
CA ALA A 179 -4.40 1.41 -12.31
C ALA A 179 -3.08 1.96 -11.76
N ILE A 180 -2.96 3.28 -11.75
CA ILE A 180 -1.74 3.99 -11.39
C ILE A 180 -2.04 5.01 -10.29
N ALA A 181 -1.15 5.09 -9.30
CA ALA A 181 -1.12 6.14 -8.31
C ALA A 181 0.11 7.05 -8.52
N GLU A 182 -0.11 8.35 -8.33
CA GLU A 182 0.91 9.41 -8.38
C GLU A 182 0.78 10.27 -7.12
N THR A 183 1.87 10.49 -6.39
CA THR A 183 1.88 11.37 -5.20
C THR A 183 2.35 12.77 -5.56
N THR A 184 3.53 12.88 -6.15
CA THR A 184 4.10 14.15 -6.65
C THR A 184 4.62 13.97 -8.08
N PRO A 185 4.78 15.05 -8.86
CA PRO A 185 5.22 14.96 -10.26
C PRO A 185 6.56 14.25 -10.47
N ASP A 186 7.49 14.37 -9.50
CA ASP A 186 8.85 13.81 -9.60
C ASP A 186 8.99 12.46 -8.88
N ALA A 187 7.98 12.03 -8.16
CA ALA A 187 7.96 10.74 -7.49
C ALA A 187 7.83 9.58 -8.49
N PRO A 188 8.19 8.35 -8.10
CA PRO A 188 7.82 7.16 -8.86
C PRO A 188 6.32 7.10 -9.12
N LEU A 189 5.94 6.47 -10.23
CA LEU A 189 4.56 6.05 -10.44
C LEU A 189 4.36 4.65 -9.86
N TYR A 190 3.21 4.45 -9.24
CA TYR A 190 2.90 3.20 -8.56
C TYR A 190 1.80 2.45 -9.30
N ARG A 191 2.07 1.21 -9.71
CA ARG A 191 1.01 0.31 -10.17
C ARG A 191 0.25 -0.17 -8.94
N ILE A 192 -1.06 -0.05 -8.96
CA ILE A 192 -1.94 -0.40 -7.83
C ILE A 192 -3.05 -1.35 -8.29
N ASN A 193 -3.71 -1.98 -7.33
CA ASN A 193 -4.92 -2.75 -7.63
C ASN A 193 -6.03 -1.79 -8.08
N PRO A 194 -6.68 -2.03 -9.24
CA PRO A 194 -7.73 -1.16 -9.76
C PRO A 194 -8.96 -1.04 -8.84
N VAL A 195 -9.14 -1.94 -7.90
CA VAL A 195 -10.21 -1.85 -6.89
C VAL A 195 -10.14 -0.53 -6.10
N PHE A 196 -8.96 0.00 -5.85
CA PHE A 196 -8.81 1.28 -5.16
C PHE A 196 -9.41 2.45 -5.93
N VAL A 197 -9.32 2.46 -7.26
CA VAL A 197 -9.97 3.50 -8.07
C VAL A 197 -11.48 3.46 -7.85
N LYS A 198 -12.08 2.26 -7.84
CA LYS A 198 -13.52 2.07 -7.56
C LYS A 198 -13.88 2.48 -6.13
N ASP A 199 -13.08 2.06 -5.15
CA ASP A 199 -13.34 2.34 -3.73
C ASP A 199 -13.37 3.85 -3.44
N PHE A 200 -12.54 4.64 -4.15
CA PHE A 200 -12.47 6.08 -3.98
C PHE A 200 -13.34 6.88 -4.97
N THR A 201 -14.00 6.24 -5.93
CA THR A 201 -15.00 6.87 -6.78
C THR A 201 -16.36 6.79 -6.08
N LYS A 202 -16.59 7.71 -5.14
CA LYS A 202 -17.79 7.75 -4.29
C LYS A 202 -18.76 8.84 -4.75
N GLU A 203 -20.02 8.53 -4.71
CA GLU A 203 -21.08 9.53 -4.80
C GLU A 203 -21.29 10.19 -3.43
N LEU A 204 -21.76 11.44 -3.45
CA LEU A 204 -22.03 12.20 -2.22
C LEU A 204 -22.95 11.43 -1.26
N PHE A 205 -24.01 10.82 -1.81
CA PHE A 205 -24.97 10.04 -1.03
C PHE A 205 -24.33 8.88 -0.26
N ASN A 206 -23.27 8.28 -0.78
CA ASN A 206 -22.59 7.19 -0.08
C ASN A 206 -21.94 7.67 1.24
N LEU A 207 -21.52 8.93 1.28
CA LEU A 207 -20.80 9.52 2.40
C LEU A 207 -21.68 10.28 3.39
N GLN A 208 -22.96 10.50 3.06
CA GLN A 208 -23.92 11.12 3.97
C GLN A 208 -24.37 10.14 5.06
N ASP A 209 -24.58 10.67 6.26
CA ASP A 209 -25.28 9.92 7.31
C ASP A 209 -26.73 9.66 6.88
N LYS A 210 -27.11 8.41 6.80
CA LYS A 210 -28.43 7.96 6.32
C LYS A 210 -29.40 7.61 7.48
N ARG A 211 -28.97 7.86 8.71
CA ARG A 211 -29.80 7.57 9.87
C ARG A 211 -30.98 8.55 9.91
N LEU A 212 -32.19 7.99 9.86
CA LEU A 212 -33.43 8.75 10.00
C LEU A 212 -33.63 9.26 11.44
N LEU A 213 -33.13 8.52 12.41
CA LEU A 213 -33.17 8.85 13.83
C LEU A 213 -31.73 8.95 14.35
N GLY A 214 -31.42 10.07 15.00
CA GLY A 214 -30.07 10.34 15.57
C GLY A 214 -29.78 9.60 16.88
N VAL A 215 -30.40 8.44 17.11
CA VAL A 215 -30.25 7.64 18.33
C VAL A 215 -29.51 6.34 18.03
N ASP A 216 -28.63 5.93 18.93
CA ASP A 216 -28.00 4.61 18.86
C ASP A 216 -29.02 3.53 19.24
N SER A 217 -28.97 2.37 18.58
CA SER A 217 -29.90 1.25 18.84
C SER A 217 -29.86 0.77 20.29
N THR A 218 -28.72 0.93 20.96
CA THR A 218 -28.54 0.62 22.39
C THR A 218 -29.29 1.56 23.32
N ASP A 219 -29.67 2.75 22.85
CA ASP A 219 -30.33 3.79 23.66
C ASP A 219 -31.87 3.72 23.48
N ILE A 220 -32.36 2.83 22.61
CA ILE A 220 -33.79 2.65 22.36
C ILE A 220 -34.39 1.74 23.43
N ALA A 221 -35.16 2.31 24.35
CA ALA A 221 -35.91 1.55 25.35
C ALA A 221 -37.21 0.95 24.79
N MET A 222 -37.83 1.62 23.82
CA MET A 222 -39.10 1.17 23.25
C MET A 222 -39.29 1.66 21.81
N LEU A 223 -39.77 0.79 20.94
CA LEU A 223 -40.17 1.11 19.56
C LEU A 223 -41.67 0.81 19.38
N THR A 224 -42.44 1.80 18.96
CA THR A 224 -43.84 1.61 18.61
C THR A 224 -44.07 1.81 17.13
N VAL A 225 -44.59 0.80 16.44
CA VAL A 225 -44.95 0.85 15.02
C VAL A 225 -46.47 0.81 14.92
N LYS A 226 -47.06 1.83 14.27
CA LYS A 226 -48.51 1.85 13.92
C LYS A 226 -48.65 1.65 12.43
N THR A 227 -49.32 0.59 12.00
CA THR A 227 -49.75 0.35 10.62
C THR A 227 -51.18 0.75 10.48
N ARG A 228 -51.53 1.31 9.32
CA ARG A 228 -52.95 1.55 8.95
C ARG A 228 -53.50 0.32 8.26
#